data_8cfd2534f246447d9d641147b159d17a
#
_entry.id   8cfd2534f246447d9d641147b159d17a
#
_cell.length_a   1.000
_cell.length_b   1.000
_cell.length_c   1.000
_cell.angle_alpha   90.00
_cell.angle_beta   90.00
_cell.angle_gamma   90.00
#
_symmetry.space_group_name_H-M   'P 1'
#
loop_
_entity.id
_entity.type
_entity.pdbx_description
1 polymer ?
#
loop_
_entity_poly.entity_id
_entity_poly.type
_entity_poly.pdbx_seq_one_letter_code
_entity_poly.pdbx_strand_id
1 'polypeptide(L)'
;MSAEVWTFILVTVSFMGYLYIGWRSRVQDSKGFFVADQGVPAIANGAATGADWMSAASFISMAGLISFLGYDGSIYLMGWTGGYVLLALLLAPYLRKFGKYTVPDFVGDRYYSNVARIVAVIAAIFVSMTYVAGQMRGVGIVFSRFLQVDIGTGVLIGMIIVAFFAILGGMKGITWTQVAQYTVLIIAYLIPAIAIATVITGIPIPQFAFTFSDIVEKLNQVQLDLGFAEYTAAFTNKTMLDVLFITIA
;
A
#
# COMPACT_ATOMS: atom_id res chain seq x y z
N MET A 1 28.65 -15.00 -6.02
CA MET A 1 28.26 -13.81 -5.24
C MET A 1 27.24 -14.26 -4.21
N SER A 2 27.35 -13.80 -2.98
CA SER A 2 26.38 -14.14 -1.92
C SER A 2 25.01 -13.48 -2.19
N ALA A 3 23.94 -14.02 -1.60
CA ALA A 3 22.60 -13.44 -1.69
C ALA A 3 22.58 -11.99 -1.19
N GLU A 4 23.38 -11.66 -0.17
CA GLU A 4 23.52 -10.32 0.38
C GLU A 4 24.05 -9.32 -0.64
N VAL A 5 25.08 -9.70 -1.41
CA VAL A 5 25.67 -8.83 -2.45
C VAL A 5 24.63 -8.57 -3.55
N TRP A 6 23.89 -9.58 -3.98
CA TRP A 6 22.80 -9.40 -4.94
C TRP A 6 21.70 -8.50 -4.41
N THR A 7 21.29 -8.67 -3.15
CA THR A 7 20.30 -7.80 -2.50
C THR A 7 20.77 -6.35 -2.48
N PHE A 8 22.02 -6.11 -2.08
CA PHE A 8 22.59 -4.75 -2.04
C PHE A 8 22.64 -4.10 -3.43
N ILE A 9 23.06 -4.84 -4.46
CA ILE A 9 23.08 -4.35 -5.85
C ILE A 9 21.68 -3.99 -6.33
N LEU A 10 20.72 -4.91 -6.17
CA LEU A 10 19.35 -4.71 -6.63
C LEU A 10 18.68 -3.51 -5.94
N VAL A 11 18.84 -3.40 -4.62
CA VAL A 11 18.31 -2.28 -3.84
C VAL A 11 18.94 -0.97 -4.32
N THR A 12 20.28 -0.92 -4.43
CA THR A 12 20.98 0.29 -4.86
C THR A 12 20.57 0.73 -6.26
N VAL A 13 20.52 -0.19 -7.21
CA VAL A 13 20.11 0.11 -8.61
C VAL A 13 18.66 0.60 -8.66
N SER A 14 17.74 -0.06 -7.94
CA SER A 14 16.35 0.35 -7.87
C SER A 14 16.18 1.76 -7.29
N PHE A 15 16.86 2.04 -6.17
CA PHE A 15 16.80 3.37 -5.55
C PHE A 15 17.40 4.45 -6.43
N MET A 16 18.53 4.21 -7.09
CA MET A 16 19.10 5.15 -8.06
C MET A 16 18.13 5.44 -9.21
N GLY A 17 17.46 4.39 -9.72
CA GLY A 17 16.43 4.55 -10.74
C GLY A 17 15.26 5.42 -10.26
N TYR A 18 14.74 5.18 -9.06
CA TYR A 18 13.66 5.98 -8.48
C TYR A 18 14.09 7.44 -8.22
N LEU A 19 15.27 7.66 -7.67
CA LEU A 19 15.81 9.01 -7.46
C LEU A 19 15.96 9.76 -8.78
N TYR A 20 16.42 9.08 -9.85
CA TYR A 20 16.52 9.66 -11.18
C TYR A 20 15.14 10.06 -11.73
N ILE A 21 14.13 9.18 -11.61
CA ILE A 21 12.75 9.48 -12.05
C ILE A 21 12.20 10.67 -11.27
N GLY A 22 12.34 10.69 -9.96
CA GLY A 22 11.89 11.80 -9.11
C GLY A 22 12.56 13.13 -9.49
N TRP A 23 13.87 13.11 -9.71
CA TRP A 23 14.62 14.29 -10.13
C TRP A 23 14.23 14.77 -11.55
N ARG A 24 14.02 13.85 -12.48
CA ARG A 24 13.58 14.16 -13.86
C ARG A 24 12.17 14.72 -13.91
N SER A 25 11.32 14.30 -12.99
CA SER A 25 9.91 14.69 -12.88
C SER A 25 9.67 15.86 -11.93
N ARG A 26 10.74 16.55 -11.48
CA ARG A 26 10.63 17.70 -10.58
C ARG A 26 9.73 18.78 -11.15
N VAL A 27 9.02 19.47 -10.29
CA VAL A 27 8.05 20.51 -10.64
C VAL A 27 8.46 21.87 -10.07
N GLN A 28 8.05 22.93 -10.74
CA GLN A 28 8.33 24.31 -10.34
C GLN A 28 7.04 25.14 -10.19
N ASP A 29 5.88 24.54 -10.47
CA ASP A 29 4.60 25.19 -10.42
C ASP A 29 3.62 24.45 -9.48
N SER A 30 2.64 25.17 -8.96
CA SER A 30 1.66 24.64 -8.01
C SER A 30 0.79 23.54 -8.63
N LYS A 31 0.46 23.63 -9.92
CA LYS A 31 -0.40 22.67 -10.59
C LYS A 31 0.29 21.32 -10.74
N GLY A 32 1.56 21.31 -11.14
CA GLY A 32 2.37 20.09 -11.18
C GLY A 32 2.58 19.51 -9.80
N PHE A 33 2.77 20.37 -8.79
CA PHE A 33 3.01 19.94 -7.41
C PHE A 33 1.78 19.26 -6.77
N PHE A 34 0.58 19.82 -6.90
CA PHE A 34 -0.62 19.28 -6.24
C PHE A 34 -1.40 18.26 -7.06
N VAL A 35 -1.41 18.37 -8.38
CA VAL A 35 -2.28 17.54 -9.24
C VAL A 35 -1.58 16.98 -10.49
N ALA A 36 -0.24 16.93 -10.50
CA ALA A 36 0.57 16.39 -11.60
C ALA A 36 0.15 16.94 -12.99
N ASP A 37 -0.17 18.23 -13.08
CA ASP A 37 -0.68 18.94 -14.26
C ASP A 37 -2.01 18.37 -14.82
N GLN A 38 -2.63 17.41 -14.13
CA GLN A 38 -3.76 16.60 -14.62
C GLN A 38 -3.48 15.88 -15.95
N GLY A 39 -2.20 15.69 -16.27
CA GLY A 39 -1.73 15.13 -17.55
C GLY A 39 -1.32 13.66 -17.47
N VAL A 40 -1.53 12.98 -16.34
CA VAL A 40 -1.16 11.57 -16.19
C VAL A 40 -2.14 10.69 -16.97
N PRO A 41 -1.67 9.81 -17.90
CA PRO A 41 -2.54 8.87 -18.60
C PRO A 41 -3.27 7.92 -17.65
N ALA A 42 -4.48 7.49 -18.01
CA ALA A 42 -5.32 6.65 -17.17
C ALA A 42 -4.63 5.35 -16.69
N ILE A 43 -3.90 4.68 -17.58
CA ILE A 43 -3.16 3.45 -17.25
C ILE A 43 -2.04 3.75 -16.23
N ALA A 44 -1.29 4.81 -16.44
CA ALA A 44 -0.23 5.22 -15.51
C ALA A 44 -0.81 5.64 -14.15
N ASN A 45 -1.93 6.37 -14.15
CA ASN A 45 -2.63 6.73 -12.91
C ASN A 45 -3.15 5.49 -12.18
N GLY A 46 -3.70 4.52 -12.89
CA GLY A 46 -4.12 3.24 -12.32
C GLY A 46 -2.96 2.47 -11.72
N ALA A 47 -1.82 2.39 -12.40
CA ALA A 47 -0.60 1.75 -11.89
C ALA A 47 -0.06 2.47 -10.65
N ALA A 48 -0.03 3.81 -10.64
CA ALA A 48 0.39 4.58 -9.47
C ALA A 48 -0.53 4.35 -8.26
N THR A 49 -1.86 4.36 -8.48
CA THR A 49 -2.84 4.06 -7.43
C THR A 49 -2.70 2.62 -6.92
N GLY A 50 -2.43 1.66 -7.82
CA GLY A 50 -2.13 0.29 -7.43
C GLY A 50 -0.87 0.18 -6.57
N ALA A 51 0.21 0.89 -6.92
CA ALA A 51 1.44 0.95 -6.11
C ALA A 51 1.21 1.58 -4.73
N ASP A 52 0.38 2.58 -4.67
CA ASP A 52 0.01 3.27 -3.42
C ASP A 52 -0.70 2.31 -2.45
N TRP A 53 -1.57 1.46 -2.98
CA TRP A 53 -2.23 0.40 -2.21
C TRP A 53 -1.25 -0.68 -1.74
N MET A 54 -0.22 -1.00 -2.54
CA MET A 54 0.84 -1.97 -2.24
C MET A 54 1.86 -1.41 -1.24
N SER A 55 1.39 -0.96 -0.11
CA SER A 55 2.18 -0.32 0.95
C SER A 55 2.74 -1.32 1.97
N ALA A 56 3.56 -0.85 2.90
CA ALA A 56 4.03 -1.65 4.03
C ALA A 56 2.86 -2.21 4.87
N ALA A 57 1.76 -1.47 4.97
CA ALA A 57 0.55 -1.96 5.65
C ALA A 57 -0.04 -3.18 4.95
N SER A 58 -0.13 -3.18 3.62
CA SER A 58 -0.70 -4.31 2.86
C SER A 58 0.24 -5.51 2.82
N PHE A 59 1.52 -5.31 2.48
CA PHE A 59 2.45 -6.42 2.24
C PHE A 59 3.08 -7.00 3.50
N ILE A 60 3.38 -6.17 4.49
CA ILE A 60 4.04 -6.62 5.73
C ILE A 60 2.99 -6.87 6.80
N SER A 61 2.16 -5.86 7.11
CA SER A 61 1.22 -5.93 8.22
C SER A 61 0.05 -6.86 7.91
N MET A 62 -0.64 -6.66 6.78
CA MET A 62 -1.83 -7.45 6.46
C MET A 62 -1.50 -8.90 6.07
N ALA A 63 -0.41 -9.13 5.34
CA ALA A 63 0.03 -10.48 5.05
C ALA A 63 0.34 -11.24 6.37
N GLY A 64 1.02 -10.59 7.30
CA GLY A 64 1.26 -11.14 8.64
C GLY A 64 -0.03 -11.39 9.40
N LEU A 65 -0.96 -10.44 9.40
CA LEU A 65 -2.23 -10.58 10.11
C LEU A 65 -3.08 -11.74 9.57
N ILE A 66 -3.18 -11.88 8.25
CA ILE A 66 -3.89 -12.99 7.61
C ILE A 66 -3.19 -14.32 7.91
N SER A 67 -1.84 -14.34 7.91
CA SER A 67 -1.07 -15.53 8.28
C SER A 67 -1.40 -16.04 9.69
N PHE A 68 -1.70 -15.14 10.65
CA PHE A 68 -2.06 -15.52 12.02
C PHE A 68 -3.55 -15.75 12.24
N LEU A 69 -4.41 -14.96 11.61
CA LEU A 69 -5.85 -14.96 11.85
C LEU A 69 -6.65 -15.75 10.81
N GLY A 70 -6.00 -16.22 9.76
CA GLY A 70 -6.68 -16.92 8.68
C GLY A 70 -7.76 -16.05 8.01
N TYR A 71 -8.92 -16.65 7.78
CA TYR A 71 -10.06 -16.01 7.12
C TYR A 71 -10.51 -14.73 7.84
N ASP A 72 -10.51 -14.72 9.16
CA ASP A 72 -10.88 -13.54 9.95
C ASP A 72 -9.98 -12.33 9.69
N GLY A 73 -8.73 -12.53 9.27
CA GLY A 73 -7.83 -11.46 8.86
C GLY A 73 -8.21 -10.79 7.53
N SER A 74 -8.95 -11.47 6.67
CA SER A 74 -9.35 -10.96 5.34
C SER A 74 -10.35 -9.81 5.38
N ILE A 75 -11.07 -9.64 6.48
CA ILE A 75 -12.07 -8.56 6.65
C ILE A 75 -11.47 -7.18 6.44
N TYR A 76 -10.26 -6.95 6.89
CA TYR A 76 -9.57 -5.66 6.73
C TYR A 76 -9.32 -5.34 5.25
N LEU A 77 -8.93 -6.34 4.44
CA LEU A 77 -8.75 -6.16 3.00
C LEU A 77 -10.07 -5.91 2.27
N MET A 78 -11.15 -6.55 2.71
CA MET A 78 -12.47 -6.34 2.12
C MET A 78 -12.96 -4.91 2.38
N GLY A 79 -12.81 -4.40 3.60
CA GLY A 79 -13.14 -3.02 3.95
C GLY A 79 -12.36 -2.00 3.12
N TRP A 80 -11.06 -2.17 3.02
CA TRP A 80 -10.22 -1.30 2.19
C TRP A 80 -10.60 -1.32 0.72
N THR A 81 -10.80 -2.50 0.16
CA THR A 81 -11.22 -2.65 -1.25
C THR A 81 -12.57 -1.97 -1.48
N GLY A 82 -13.53 -2.19 -0.59
CA GLY A 82 -14.82 -1.52 -0.63
C GLY A 82 -14.70 0.00 -0.57
N GLY A 83 -13.87 0.52 0.32
CA GLY A 83 -13.59 1.96 0.44
C GLY A 83 -13.02 2.57 -0.84
N TYR A 84 -12.07 1.91 -1.49
CA TYR A 84 -11.53 2.38 -2.79
C TYR A 84 -12.58 2.36 -3.90
N VAL A 85 -13.44 1.34 -3.95
CA VAL A 85 -14.55 1.28 -4.92
C VAL A 85 -15.51 2.43 -4.70
N LEU A 86 -15.91 2.68 -3.45
CA LEU A 86 -16.78 3.81 -3.10
C LEU A 86 -16.15 5.15 -3.44
N LEU A 87 -14.86 5.33 -3.13
CA LEU A 87 -14.10 6.52 -3.47
C LEU A 87 -14.08 6.76 -5.00
N ALA A 88 -13.77 5.72 -5.77
CA ALA A 88 -13.67 5.82 -7.22
C ALA A 88 -15.03 6.13 -7.90
N LEU A 89 -16.10 5.53 -7.40
CA LEU A 89 -17.43 5.68 -8.00
C LEU A 89 -18.20 6.91 -7.51
N LEU A 90 -18.11 7.20 -6.21
CA LEU A 90 -18.99 8.19 -5.59
C LEU A 90 -18.30 9.53 -5.30
N LEU A 91 -16.99 9.55 -5.07
CA LEU A 91 -16.33 10.76 -4.60
C LEU A 91 -15.35 11.37 -5.63
N ALA A 92 -14.48 10.57 -6.22
CA ALA A 92 -13.43 11.06 -7.10
C ALA A 92 -13.95 11.83 -8.33
N PRO A 93 -15.04 11.42 -9.02
CA PRO A 93 -15.58 12.17 -10.16
C PRO A 93 -16.08 13.56 -9.75
N TYR A 94 -16.69 13.68 -8.58
CA TYR A 94 -17.21 14.97 -8.08
C TYR A 94 -16.08 15.89 -7.65
N LEU A 95 -15.08 15.39 -6.93
CA LEU A 95 -13.90 16.16 -6.54
C LEU A 95 -13.15 16.68 -7.77
N ARG A 96 -12.96 15.83 -8.78
CA ARG A 96 -12.31 16.22 -10.03
C ARG A 96 -13.11 17.28 -10.77
N LYS A 97 -14.44 17.17 -10.84
CA LYS A 97 -15.33 18.15 -11.49
C LYS A 97 -15.34 19.48 -10.73
N PHE A 98 -15.21 19.45 -9.42
CA PHE A 98 -15.14 20.65 -8.59
C PHE A 98 -13.86 21.46 -8.83
N GLY A 99 -12.77 20.81 -9.21
CA GLY A 99 -11.55 21.43 -9.73
C GLY A 99 -10.64 22.09 -8.69
N LYS A 100 -10.79 21.77 -7.41
CA LYS A 100 -9.86 22.19 -6.36
C LYS A 100 -8.74 21.19 -6.16
N TYR A 101 -7.62 21.66 -5.57
CA TYR A 101 -6.43 20.85 -5.42
C TYR A 101 -6.45 19.95 -4.18
N THR A 102 -7.17 20.37 -3.14
CA THR A 102 -7.17 19.68 -1.85
C THR A 102 -8.58 19.43 -1.33
N VAL A 103 -8.75 18.38 -0.52
CA VAL A 103 -10.01 18.10 0.17
C VAL A 103 -10.43 19.23 1.11
N PRO A 104 -9.53 19.86 1.90
CA PRO A 104 -9.89 21.03 2.70
C PRO A 104 -10.43 22.20 1.88
N ASP A 105 -9.89 22.47 0.68
CA ASP A 105 -10.42 23.51 -0.19
C ASP A 105 -11.83 23.15 -0.67
N PHE A 106 -12.05 21.90 -1.04
CA PHE A 106 -13.38 21.42 -1.41
C PHE A 106 -14.38 21.62 -0.27
N VAL A 107 -14.02 21.23 0.95
CA VAL A 107 -14.89 21.40 2.14
C VAL A 107 -15.17 22.87 2.41
N GLY A 108 -14.13 23.71 2.41
CA GLY A 108 -14.27 25.15 2.65
C GLY A 108 -15.19 25.84 1.66
N ASP A 109 -15.04 25.55 0.37
CA ASP A 109 -15.85 26.12 -0.69
C ASP A 109 -17.28 25.54 -0.71
N ARG A 110 -17.42 24.23 -0.43
CA ARG A 110 -18.74 23.57 -0.41
C ARG A 110 -19.64 24.08 0.70
N TYR A 111 -19.07 24.37 1.85
CA TYR A 111 -19.80 24.91 3.02
C TYR A 111 -19.73 26.42 3.15
N TYR A 112 -19.04 27.13 2.23
CA TYR A 112 -18.84 28.57 2.27
C TYR A 112 -18.28 29.06 3.62
N SER A 113 -17.37 28.30 4.22
CA SER A 113 -16.89 28.52 5.58
C SER A 113 -15.39 28.32 5.70
N ASN A 114 -14.69 29.37 6.13
CA ASN A 114 -13.28 29.28 6.47
C ASN A 114 -13.03 28.40 7.71
N VAL A 115 -13.96 28.38 8.66
CA VAL A 115 -13.88 27.50 9.82
C VAL A 115 -13.92 26.04 9.40
N ALA A 116 -14.84 25.67 8.49
CA ALA A 116 -14.91 24.32 7.94
C ALA A 116 -13.61 23.94 7.22
N ARG A 117 -13.01 24.87 6.47
CA ARG A 117 -11.69 24.66 5.82
C ARG A 117 -10.60 24.38 6.84
N ILE A 118 -10.49 25.20 7.91
CA ILE A 118 -9.47 25.03 8.95
C ILE A 118 -9.63 23.68 9.65
N VAL A 119 -10.86 23.32 10.03
CA VAL A 119 -11.13 22.00 10.65
C VAL A 119 -10.73 20.86 9.71
N ALA A 120 -11.05 20.96 8.43
CA ALA A 120 -10.65 19.97 7.44
C ALA A 120 -9.13 19.86 7.27
N VAL A 121 -8.39 20.97 7.32
CA VAL A 121 -6.91 20.99 7.30
C VAL A 121 -6.35 20.28 8.53
N ILE A 122 -6.84 20.58 9.72
CA ILE A 122 -6.39 19.94 10.97
C ILE A 122 -6.64 18.43 10.89
N ALA A 123 -7.83 18.01 10.47
CA ALA A 123 -8.17 16.62 10.30
C ALA A 123 -7.26 15.93 9.27
N ALA A 124 -7.01 16.56 8.12
CA ALA A 124 -6.12 16.03 7.08
C ALA A 124 -4.67 15.84 7.58
N ILE A 125 -4.15 16.82 8.34
CA ILE A 125 -2.82 16.73 8.95
C ILE A 125 -2.76 15.55 9.93
N PHE A 126 -3.76 15.42 10.80
CA PHE A 126 -3.80 14.35 11.80
C PHE A 126 -3.84 12.96 11.16
N VAL A 127 -4.71 12.76 10.16
CA VAL A 127 -4.81 11.51 9.39
C VAL A 127 -3.50 11.20 8.68
N SER A 128 -2.91 12.19 8.00
CA SER A 128 -1.66 12.01 7.27
C SER A 128 -0.49 11.67 8.19
N MET A 129 -0.36 12.34 9.34
CA MET A 129 0.70 12.03 10.32
C MET A 129 0.58 10.61 10.88
N THR A 130 -0.64 10.19 11.22
CA THR A 130 -0.89 8.83 11.71
C THR A 130 -0.50 7.78 10.66
N TYR A 131 -0.90 8.01 9.41
CA TYR A 131 -0.54 7.13 8.30
C TYR A 131 0.98 7.07 8.07
N VAL A 132 1.64 8.22 7.99
CA VAL A 132 3.10 8.30 7.78
C VAL A 132 3.87 7.61 8.91
N ALA A 133 3.45 7.76 10.17
CA ALA A 133 4.09 7.10 11.30
C ALA A 133 4.06 5.56 11.15
N GLY A 134 2.93 4.99 10.75
CA GLY A 134 2.80 3.57 10.45
C GLY A 134 3.69 3.11 9.29
N GLN A 135 3.70 3.86 8.18
CA GLN A 135 4.50 3.55 7.01
C GLN A 135 6.01 3.64 7.30
N MET A 136 6.45 4.67 8.02
CA MET A 136 7.87 4.83 8.39
C MET A 136 8.37 3.69 9.28
N ARG A 137 7.53 3.15 10.16
CA ARG A 137 7.89 1.95 10.93
C ARG A 137 8.15 0.75 10.02
N GLY A 138 7.30 0.54 9.02
CA GLY A 138 7.51 -0.53 8.01
C GLY A 138 8.81 -0.35 7.23
N VAL A 139 9.08 0.87 6.77
CA VAL A 139 10.34 1.24 6.10
C VAL A 139 11.54 0.97 7.00
N GLY A 140 11.47 1.37 8.29
CA GLY A 140 12.51 1.14 9.27
C GLY A 140 12.83 -0.34 9.46
N ILE A 141 11.81 -1.21 9.53
CA ILE A 141 11.98 -2.66 9.64
C ILE A 141 12.70 -3.23 8.41
N VAL A 142 12.30 -2.80 7.19
CA VAL A 142 12.92 -3.24 5.94
C VAL A 142 14.38 -2.82 5.87
N PHE A 143 14.68 -1.54 6.10
CA PHE A 143 16.08 -1.06 6.10
C PHE A 143 16.91 -1.69 7.19
N SER A 144 16.37 -1.88 8.40
CA SER A 144 17.05 -2.59 9.47
C SER A 144 17.44 -4.00 9.04
N ARG A 145 16.54 -4.72 8.39
CA ARG A 145 16.82 -6.08 7.94
C ARG A 145 17.84 -6.16 6.82
N PHE A 146 17.78 -5.26 5.84
CA PHE A 146 18.65 -5.33 4.66
C PHE A 146 19.96 -4.58 4.82
N LEU A 147 20.00 -3.49 5.58
CA LEU A 147 21.22 -2.69 5.80
C LEU A 147 21.93 -3.04 7.12
N GLN A 148 21.34 -3.93 7.94
CA GLN A 148 21.87 -4.32 9.25
C GLN A 148 22.08 -3.12 10.20
N VAL A 149 21.15 -2.15 10.15
CA VAL A 149 21.11 -0.97 11.03
C VAL A 149 19.97 -1.09 12.03
N ASP A 150 19.96 -0.29 13.08
CA ASP A 150 18.81 -0.21 13.98
C ASP A 150 17.57 0.38 13.26
N ILE A 151 16.38 0.08 13.76
CA ILE A 151 15.10 0.51 13.14
C ILE A 151 15.02 2.04 13.08
N GLY A 152 15.50 2.76 14.10
CA GLY A 152 15.49 4.22 14.11
C GLY A 152 16.32 4.82 12.98
N THR A 153 17.54 4.31 12.78
CA THR A 153 18.39 4.69 11.65
C THR A 153 17.72 4.36 10.30
N GLY A 154 17.08 3.19 10.19
CA GLY A 154 16.30 2.81 9.01
C GLY A 154 15.17 3.78 8.71
N VAL A 155 14.42 4.20 9.72
CA VAL A 155 13.37 5.22 9.61
C VAL A 155 13.96 6.54 9.12
N LEU A 156 15.08 6.99 9.69
CA LEU A 156 15.73 8.26 9.31
C LEU A 156 16.17 8.25 7.84
N ILE A 157 16.78 7.17 7.38
CA ILE A 157 17.17 6.99 5.96
C ILE A 157 15.92 7.08 5.08
N GLY A 158 14.86 6.34 5.42
CA GLY A 158 13.61 6.34 4.68
C GLY A 158 12.96 7.73 4.63
N MET A 159 12.93 8.45 5.75
CA MET A 159 12.39 9.82 5.81
C MET A 159 13.14 10.78 4.89
N ILE A 160 14.47 10.71 4.84
CA ILE A 160 15.28 11.57 3.95
C ILE A 160 14.93 11.28 2.49
N ILE A 161 14.83 10.02 2.10
CA ILE A 161 14.47 9.61 0.74
C ILE A 161 13.06 10.10 0.38
N VAL A 162 12.08 9.87 1.25
CA VAL A 162 10.70 10.32 1.02
C VAL A 162 10.61 11.83 0.93
N ALA A 163 11.29 12.56 1.82
CA ALA A 163 11.34 14.03 1.79
C ALA A 163 11.91 14.55 0.47
N PHE A 164 12.96 13.90 -0.06
CA PHE A 164 13.52 14.25 -1.36
C PHE A 164 12.48 14.17 -2.49
N PHE A 165 11.71 13.08 -2.57
CA PHE A 165 10.65 12.94 -3.58
C PHE A 165 9.52 13.93 -3.37
N ALA A 166 9.06 14.10 -2.12
CA ALA A 166 7.93 14.97 -1.80
C ALA A 166 8.25 16.45 -2.09
N ILE A 167 9.43 16.90 -1.70
CA ILE A 167 9.82 18.32 -1.84
C ILE A 167 10.12 18.69 -3.29
N LEU A 168 10.88 17.85 -4.00
CA LEU A 168 11.31 18.18 -5.38
C LEU A 168 10.29 17.81 -6.43
N GLY A 169 9.62 16.67 -6.27
CA GLY A 169 8.76 16.09 -7.30
C GLY A 169 7.28 16.44 -7.15
N GLY A 170 6.81 16.73 -5.94
CA GLY A 170 5.38 16.84 -5.67
C GLY A 170 4.60 15.65 -6.21
N MET A 171 3.31 15.82 -6.50
CA MET A 171 2.47 14.75 -7.05
C MET A 171 2.96 14.20 -8.40
N LYS A 172 3.56 15.03 -9.24
CA LYS A 172 4.08 14.59 -10.54
C LYS A 172 5.25 13.63 -10.37
N GLY A 173 6.23 13.98 -9.56
CA GLY A 173 7.39 13.13 -9.28
C GLY A 173 7.00 11.85 -8.55
N ILE A 174 6.12 11.94 -7.55
CA ILE A 174 5.59 10.80 -6.81
C ILE A 174 4.86 9.84 -7.75
N THR A 175 3.93 10.32 -8.57
CA THR A 175 3.14 9.49 -9.47
C THR A 175 4.03 8.69 -10.44
N TRP A 176 5.00 9.32 -11.11
CA TRP A 176 5.87 8.60 -12.04
C TRP A 176 6.81 7.60 -11.34
N THR A 177 7.25 7.92 -10.13
CA THR A 177 8.01 6.97 -9.32
C THR A 177 7.15 5.76 -8.94
N GLN A 178 5.90 5.98 -8.56
CA GLN A 178 4.94 4.91 -8.23
C GLN A 178 4.62 4.03 -9.44
N VAL A 179 4.50 4.59 -10.65
CA VAL A 179 4.34 3.79 -11.89
C VAL A 179 5.50 2.82 -12.08
N ALA A 180 6.72 3.28 -11.88
CA ALA A 180 7.90 2.41 -11.96
C ALA A 180 7.91 1.38 -10.82
N GLN A 181 7.58 1.77 -9.60
CA GLN A 181 7.48 0.88 -8.44
C GLN A 181 6.39 -0.18 -8.64
N TYR A 182 5.24 0.17 -9.21
CA TYR A 182 4.18 -0.79 -9.53
C TYR A 182 4.71 -1.96 -10.38
N THR A 183 5.45 -1.65 -11.42
CA THR A 183 6.03 -2.68 -12.30
C THR A 183 6.97 -3.61 -11.53
N VAL A 184 7.85 -3.05 -10.71
CA VAL A 184 8.77 -3.83 -9.88
C VAL A 184 8.01 -4.66 -8.84
N LEU A 185 7.02 -4.07 -8.16
CA LEU A 185 6.23 -4.74 -7.12
C LEU A 185 5.44 -5.93 -7.68
N ILE A 186 4.76 -5.76 -8.81
CA ILE A 186 4.00 -6.84 -9.44
C ILE A 186 4.90 -8.01 -9.81
N ILE A 187 6.05 -7.74 -10.43
CA ILE A 187 7.00 -8.80 -10.82
C ILE A 187 7.57 -9.49 -9.57
N ALA A 188 8.03 -8.71 -8.60
CA ALA A 188 8.62 -9.23 -7.37
C ALA A 188 7.63 -10.01 -6.50
N TYR A 189 6.33 -9.71 -6.59
CA TYR A 189 5.30 -10.46 -5.88
C TYR A 189 4.85 -11.72 -6.60
N LEU A 190 4.67 -11.65 -7.92
CA LEU A 190 4.20 -12.80 -8.71
C LEU A 190 5.22 -13.92 -8.79
N ILE A 191 6.52 -13.61 -8.91
CA ILE A 191 7.56 -14.63 -9.02
C ILE A 191 7.53 -15.61 -7.82
N PRO A 192 7.65 -15.16 -6.55
CA PRO A 192 7.59 -16.09 -5.42
C PRO A 192 6.20 -16.72 -5.25
N ALA A 193 5.11 -16.02 -5.54
CA ALA A 193 3.77 -16.58 -5.45
C ALA A 193 3.58 -17.76 -6.42
N ILE A 194 4.03 -17.62 -7.67
CA ILE A 194 4.00 -18.68 -8.68
C ILE A 194 4.93 -19.82 -8.27
N ALA A 195 6.15 -19.51 -7.83
CA ALA A 195 7.12 -20.53 -7.43
C ALA A 195 6.60 -21.35 -6.24
N ILE A 196 6.08 -20.72 -5.20
CA ILE A 196 5.52 -21.38 -4.02
C ILE A 196 4.31 -22.25 -4.42
N ALA A 197 3.37 -21.70 -5.19
CA ALA A 197 2.20 -22.46 -5.66
C ALA A 197 2.62 -23.71 -6.45
N THR A 198 3.57 -23.56 -7.37
CA THR A 198 4.08 -24.68 -8.18
C THR A 198 4.77 -25.72 -7.33
N VAL A 199 5.60 -25.33 -6.36
CA VAL A 199 6.34 -26.27 -5.48
C VAL A 199 5.38 -27.05 -4.59
N ILE A 200 4.34 -26.40 -4.06
CA ILE A 200 3.45 -27.02 -3.08
C ILE A 200 2.35 -27.84 -3.76
N THR A 201 1.77 -27.36 -4.86
CA THR A 201 0.58 -27.96 -5.48
C THR A 201 0.80 -28.48 -6.89
N GLY A 202 1.91 -28.16 -7.53
CA GLY A 202 2.15 -28.42 -8.97
C GLY A 202 1.43 -27.46 -9.91
N ILE A 203 0.61 -26.54 -9.40
CA ILE A 203 -0.19 -25.59 -10.19
C ILE A 203 0.46 -24.19 -10.10
N PRO A 204 0.89 -23.60 -11.25
CA PRO A 204 1.64 -22.33 -11.23
C PRO A 204 0.79 -21.09 -10.95
N ILE A 205 -0.54 -21.19 -11.05
CA ILE A 205 -1.44 -20.04 -10.79
C ILE A 205 -1.97 -20.17 -9.35
N PRO A 206 -1.57 -19.28 -8.40
CA PRO A 206 -1.92 -19.43 -6.99
C PRO A 206 -3.42 -19.55 -6.72
N GLN A 207 -4.25 -18.78 -7.43
CA GLN A 207 -5.70 -18.84 -7.30
C GLN A 207 -6.27 -20.22 -7.67
N PHE A 208 -5.75 -20.82 -8.72
CA PHE A 208 -6.14 -22.18 -9.12
C PHE A 208 -5.55 -23.24 -8.18
N ALA A 209 -4.35 -23.00 -7.67
CA ALA A 209 -3.75 -23.86 -6.65
C ALA A 209 -4.64 -23.97 -5.41
N PHE A 210 -5.15 -22.87 -4.90
CA PHE A 210 -6.07 -22.87 -3.76
C PHE A 210 -7.42 -23.55 -4.07
N THR A 211 -7.92 -23.40 -5.29
CA THR A 211 -9.26 -23.89 -5.67
C THR A 211 -9.25 -25.37 -6.06
N PHE A 212 -8.21 -25.84 -6.74
CA PHE A 212 -8.18 -27.16 -7.37
C PHE A 212 -7.17 -28.13 -6.76
N SER A 213 -6.53 -27.76 -5.64
CA SER A 213 -5.68 -28.66 -4.87
C SER A 213 -6.26 -28.89 -3.46
N ASP A 214 -5.72 -29.85 -2.76
CA ASP A 214 -6.03 -30.19 -1.37
C ASP A 214 -5.29 -29.33 -0.32
N ILE A 215 -4.61 -28.26 -0.76
CA ILE A 215 -3.74 -27.47 0.11
C ILE A 215 -4.49 -26.79 1.26
N VAL A 216 -5.71 -26.33 0.99
CA VAL A 216 -6.55 -25.67 2.01
C VAL A 216 -7.00 -26.66 3.06
N GLU A 217 -7.41 -27.86 2.64
CA GLU A 217 -7.80 -28.94 3.54
C GLU A 217 -6.62 -29.40 4.40
N LYS A 218 -5.45 -29.59 3.80
CA LYS A 218 -4.21 -29.91 4.54
C LYS A 218 -3.84 -28.82 5.55
N LEU A 219 -3.99 -27.54 5.18
CA LEU A 219 -3.72 -26.44 6.07
C LEU A 219 -4.67 -26.43 7.27
N ASN A 220 -5.97 -26.64 7.03
CA ASN A 220 -6.96 -26.75 8.10
C ASN A 220 -6.65 -27.92 9.04
N GLN A 221 -6.28 -29.07 8.49
CA GLN A 221 -5.91 -30.22 9.30
C GLN A 221 -4.69 -29.94 10.19
N VAL A 222 -3.65 -29.32 9.64
CA VAL A 222 -2.47 -28.91 10.43
C VAL A 222 -2.84 -27.95 11.55
N GLN A 223 -3.75 -26.99 11.31
CA GLN A 223 -4.22 -26.06 12.34
C GLN A 223 -4.97 -26.82 13.47
N LEU A 224 -5.85 -27.73 13.12
CA LEU A 224 -6.58 -28.56 14.09
C LEU A 224 -5.63 -29.45 14.91
N ASP A 225 -4.64 -30.06 14.26
CA ASP A 225 -3.63 -30.91 14.93
C ASP A 225 -2.77 -30.11 15.92
N LEU A 226 -2.58 -28.80 15.68
CA LEU A 226 -1.90 -27.85 16.57
C LEU A 226 -2.81 -27.28 17.66
N GLY A 227 -4.09 -27.64 17.70
CA GLY A 227 -5.07 -27.16 18.68
C GLY A 227 -5.65 -25.79 18.37
N PHE A 228 -5.54 -25.31 17.14
CA PHE A 228 -6.17 -24.08 16.67
C PHE A 228 -7.48 -24.38 15.92
N ALA A 229 -8.27 -23.33 15.64
CA ALA A 229 -9.40 -23.46 14.76
C ALA A 229 -8.94 -23.63 13.30
N GLU A 230 -9.81 -24.13 12.43
CA GLU A 230 -9.53 -24.19 10.99
C GLU A 230 -9.16 -22.82 10.44
N TYR A 231 -8.14 -22.76 9.61
CA TYR A 231 -7.64 -21.52 9.02
C TYR A 231 -8.69 -20.77 8.19
N THR A 232 -9.62 -21.52 7.59
CA THR A 232 -10.72 -20.98 6.78
C THR A 232 -12.01 -20.73 7.58
N ALA A 233 -12.05 -21.06 8.88
CA ALA A 233 -13.23 -20.83 9.69
C ALA A 233 -13.44 -19.32 9.91
N ALA A 234 -14.69 -18.88 9.70
CA ALA A 234 -15.10 -17.51 9.94
C ALA A 234 -15.55 -17.30 11.39
N PHE A 235 -15.42 -16.10 11.90
CA PHE A 235 -15.88 -15.68 13.23
C PHE A 235 -15.25 -16.46 14.40
N THR A 236 -14.02 -16.90 14.24
CA THR A 236 -13.27 -17.62 15.30
C THR A 236 -12.76 -16.66 16.38
N ASN A 237 -12.31 -15.47 15.97
CA ASN A 237 -11.74 -14.46 16.86
C ASN A 237 -12.58 -13.17 16.95
N LYS A 238 -13.64 -13.09 16.17
CA LYS A 238 -14.52 -11.91 16.07
C LYS A 238 -15.96 -12.31 15.88
N THR A 239 -16.88 -11.57 16.50
CA THR A 239 -18.30 -11.77 16.26
C THR A 239 -18.71 -11.21 14.90
N MET A 240 -19.87 -11.64 14.39
CA MET A 240 -20.42 -11.09 13.14
C MET A 240 -20.61 -9.57 13.20
N LEU A 241 -20.93 -9.02 14.37
CA LEU A 241 -21.07 -7.57 14.56
C LEU A 241 -19.70 -6.87 14.50
N ASP A 242 -18.65 -7.44 15.10
CA ASP A 242 -17.30 -6.90 15.00
C ASP A 242 -16.83 -6.87 13.54
N VAL A 243 -17.09 -7.95 12.80
CA VAL A 243 -16.78 -8.04 11.35
C VAL A 243 -17.49 -6.93 10.58
N LEU A 244 -18.80 -6.74 10.81
CA LEU A 244 -19.57 -5.70 10.17
C LEU A 244 -19.00 -4.29 10.45
N PHE A 245 -18.75 -3.98 11.71
CA PHE A 245 -18.20 -2.68 12.09
C PHE A 245 -16.80 -2.44 11.51
N ILE A 246 -15.91 -3.43 11.55
CA ILE A 246 -14.56 -3.31 10.99
C ILE A 246 -14.59 -3.15 9.46
N THR A 247 -15.54 -3.81 8.78
CA THR A 247 -15.65 -3.71 7.32
C THR A 247 -16.20 -2.35 6.87
N ILE A 248 -17.06 -1.72 7.67
CA ILE A 248 -17.66 -0.42 7.35
C ILE A 248 -16.75 0.75 7.78
N ALA A 249 -15.99 0.60 8.86
CA ALA A 249 -15.12 1.64 9.40
C ALA A 249 -13.85 1.84 8.56
#